data_d6ccbe09aadeb6b35364ff5ab8715e81
#
_entry.id   d6ccbe09aadeb6b35364ff5ab8715e81
#
_cell.length_a   1.000
_cell.length_b   1.000
_cell.length_c   1.000
_cell.angle_alpha   90.00
_cell.angle_beta   90.00
_cell.angle_gamma   90.00
#
_symmetry.space_group_name_H-M   'P 1'
#
loop_
_entity.id
_entity.type
_entity.pdbx_description
1 polymer ?
#
loop_
_entity_poly.entity_id
_entity_poly.type
_entity_poly.pdbx_seq_one_letter_code
_entity_poly.pdbx_strand_id
1 'polypeptide(L)'
;MSRAKATILCIDDHWSGLIARKIFLEQSGYEVLEATGWDDGLRLFRSRIIDAVVLDYQMPGMRGDVVAAKMKSINSRVPIMLLSAYGPLPANKLKSVDTFLSKSQPPNILLSTLKGLLEGQHKPFFSRWLDHWKSRNQGVTH
;
A
#
# COMPACT_ATOMS: atom_id res chain seq x y z
N MET A 1 3.05 25.34 2.01
CA MET A 1 2.00 24.89 1.08
C MET A 1 1.89 23.37 1.12
N SER A 2 0.70 22.87 1.30
CA SER A 2 0.46 21.44 1.20
C SER A 2 0.64 21.00 -0.25
N ARG A 3 1.04 19.74 -0.44
CA ARG A 3 1.09 19.17 -1.78
C ARG A 3 -0.33 19.08 -2.35
N ALA A 4 -0.47 19.46 -3.62
CA ALA A 4 -1.79 19.45 -4.28
C ALA A 4 -2.33 18.02 -4.45
N LYS A 5 -1.45 17.01 -4.56
CA LYS A 5 -1.83 15.61 -4.81
C LYS A 5 -1.02 14.67 -3.94
N ALA A 6 -1.68 13.62 -3.48
CA ALA A 6 -0.97 12.51 -2.83
C ALA A 6 -0.22 11.69 -3.88
N THR A 7 0.95 11.21 -3.51
CA THR A 7 1.81 10.40 -4.39
C THR A 7 1.69 8.93 -4.03
N ILE A 8 1.32 8.13 -5.01
CA ILE A 8 1.12 6.69 -4.86
C ILE A 8 2.21 5.97 -5.63
N LEU A 9 2.91 5.07 -4.96
CA LEU A 9 3.90 4.19 -5.60
C LEU A 9 3.22 2.88 -5.95
N CYS A 10 3.12 2.56 -7.24
CA CYS A 10 2.54 1.32 -7.74
C CYS A 10 3.66 0.40 -8.22
N ILE A 11 3.70 -0.81 -7.70
CA ILE A 11 4.74 -1.81 -8.02
C ILE A 11 4.07 -3.08 -8.50
N ASP A 12 4.34 -3.48 -9.74
CA ASP A 12 3.78 -4.67 -10.37
C ASP A 12 4.65 -5.06 -11.55
N ASP A 13 5.03 -6.32 -11.65
CA ASP A 13 5.84 -6.80 -12.77
C ASP A 13 5.04 -6.98 -14.07
N HIS A 14 3.72 -6.92 -13.99
CA HIS A 14 2.84 -6.98 -15.16
C HIS A 14 2.54 -5.58 -15.65
N TRP A 15 3.22 -5.18 -16.71
CA TRP A 15 3.19 -3.82 -17.25
C TRP A 15 1.77 -3.35 -17.60
N SER A 16 0.98 -4.21 -18.22
CA SER A 16 -0.38 -3.82 -18.65
C SER A 16 -1.28 -3.47 -17.46
N GLY A 17 -1.22 -4.28 -16.40
CA GLY A 17 -1.98 -4.01 -15.19
C GLY A 17 -1.49 -2.75 -14.47
N LEU A 18 -0.18 -2.57 -14.45
CA LEU A 18 0.44 -1.41 -13.82
C LEU A 18 0.01 -0.11 -14.52
N ILE A 19 0.05 -0.07 -15.85
CA ILE A 19 -0.33 1.10 -16.63
C ILE A 19 -1.83 1.42 -16.46
N ALA A 20 -2.67 0.41 -16.49
CA ALA A 20 -4.12 0.60 -16.32
C ALA A 20 -4.41 1.22 -14.93
N ARG A 21 -3.74 0.71 -13.90
CA ARG A 21 -3.90 1.21 -12.54
C ARG A 21 -3.40 2.64 -12.40
N LYS A 22 -2.24 2.93 -13.01
CA LYS A 22 -1.67 4.27 -13.03
C LYS A 22 -2.65 5.27 -13.65
N ILE A 23 -3.16 4.97 -14.83
CA ILE A 23 -4.09 5.85 -15.54
C ILE A 23 -5.32 6.10 -14.67
N PHE A 24 -5.89 5.05 -14.09
CA PHE A 24 -7.08 5.17 -13.27
C PHE A 24 -6.83 6.06 -12.04
N LEU A 25 -5.72 5.87 -11.36
CA LEU A 25 -5.38 6.65 -10.16
C LEU A 25 -5.05 8.10 -10.52
N GLU A 26 -4.37 8.33 -11.63
CA GLU A 26 -4.09 9.69 -12.08
C GLU A 26 -5.37 10.45 -12.42
N GLN A 27 -6.31 9.79 -13.07
CA GLN A 27 -7.63 10.37 -13.37
C GLN A 27 -8.42 10.67 -12.10
N SER A 28 -8.11 9.96 -11.02
CA SER A 28 -8.74 10.17 -9.72
C SER A 28 -8.05 11.25 -8.87
N GLY A 29 -7.03 11.90 -9.41
CA GLY A 29 -6.39 13.04 -8.75
C GLY A 29 -5.10 12.73 -8.02
N TYR A 30 -4.51 11.55 -8.21
CA TYR A 30 -3.25 11.17 -7.58
C TYR A 30 -2.07 11.38 -8.52
N GLU A 31 -0.90 11.63 -7.94
CA GLU A 31 0.36 11.48 -8.65
C GLU A 31 0.81 10.04 -8.48
N VAL A 32 1.23 9.38 -9.56
CA VAL A 32 1.61 7.97 -9.52
C VAL A 32 3.04 7.79 -9.98
N LEU A 33 3.83 7.14 -9.15
CA LEU A 33 5.15 6.62 -9.51
C LEU A 33 5.00 5.12 -9.75
N GLU A 34 5.70 4.60 -10.74
CA GLU A 34 5.58 3.20 -11.12
C GLU A 34 6.92 2.50 -11.07
N ALA A 35 6.90 1.22 -10.68
CA ALA A 35 8.06 0.35 -10.71
C ALA A 35 7.61 -1.04 -11.16
N THR A 36 8.41 -1.69 -12.00
CA THR A 36 8.11 -3.02 -12.50
C THR A 36 8.81 -4.13 -11.73
N GLY A 37 9.54 -3.76 -10.68
CA GLY A 37 10.24 -4.73 -9.83
C GLY A 37 10.46 -4.19 -8.43
N TRP A 38 10.81 -5.10 -7.52
CA TRP A 38 10.98 -4.77 -6.11
C TRP A 38 12.16 -3.82 -5.85
N ASP A 39 13.25 -3.98 -6.59
CA ASP A 39 14.46 -3.18 -6.41
C ASP A 39 14.21 -1.72 -6.78
N ASP A 40 13.58 -1.49 -7.92
CA ASP A 40 13.22 -0.15 -8.37
C ASP A 40 12.16 0.46 -7.44
N GLY A 41 11.21 -0.37 -6.99
CA GLY A 41 10.21 0.07 -6.01
C GLY A 41 10.83 0.54 -4.71
N LEU A 42 11.79 -0.21 -4.17
CA LEU A 42 12.48 0.19 -2.94
C LEU A 42 13.33 1.44 -3.16
N ARG A 43 13.96 1.57 -4.32
CA ARG A 43 14.74 2.76 -4.65
C ARG A 43 13.87 4.02 -4.64
N LEU A 44 12.72 3.95 -5.29
CA LEU A 44 11.76 5.07 -5.30
C LEU A 44 11.22 5.35 -3.91
N PHE A 45 10.91 4.31 -3.14
CA PHE A 45 10.40 4.46 -1.78
C PHE A 45 11.40 5.21 -0.88
N ARG A 46 12.71 4.98 -1.07
CA ARG A 46 13.75 5.65 -0.30
C ARG A 46 14.00 7.08 -0.76
N SER A 47 13.87 7.35 -2.06
CA SER A 47 14.32 8.61 -2.67
C SER A 47 13.22 9.63 -2.86
N ARG A 48 11.95 9.25 -2.75
CA ARG A 48 10.80 10.13 -3.01
C ARG A 48 9.86 10.14 -1.81
N ILE A 49 9.05 11.19 -1.71
CA ILE A 49 8.00 11.26 -0.69
C ILE A 49 6.80 10.48 -1.22
N ILE A 50 6.48 9.38 -0.55
CA ILE A 50 5.40 8.47 -0.93
C ILE A 50 4.32 8.53 0.14
N ASP A 51 3.07 8.70 -0.28
CA ASP A 51 1.93 8.75 0.65
C ASP A 51 1.28 7.38 0.86
N ALA A 52 1.32 6.52 -0.14
CA ALA A 52 0.84 5.14 -0.04
C ALA A 52 1.49 4.28 -1.12
N VAL A 53 1.51 2.97 -0.88
CA VAL A 53 2.06 1.99 -1.82
C VAL A 53 0.97 1.01 -2.21
N VAL A 54 0.88 0.72 -3.52
CA VAL A 54 0.05 -0.36 -4.06
C VAL A 54 1.02 -1.38 -4.65
N LEU A 55 1.08 -2.57 -4.03
CA LEU A 55 2.18 -3.51 -4.21
C LEU A 55 1.65 -4.88 -4.59
N ASP A 56 2.14 -5.42 -5.71
CA ASP A 56 1.81 -6.78 -6.14
C ASP A 56 2.47 -7.80 -5.20
N TYR A 57 1.73 -8.83 -4.83
CA TYR A 57 2.24 -9.91 -3.98
C TYR A 57 3.24 -10.77 -4.75
N GLN A 58 2.91 -11.15 -5.99
CA GLN A 58 3.75 -12.06 -6.77
C GLN A 58 4.63 -11.31 -7.75
N MET A 59 5.92 -11.26 -7.42
CA MET A 59 6.93 -10.63 -8.26
C MET A 59 8.17 -11.50 -8.31
N PRO A 60 8.87 -11.54 -9.45
CA PRO A 60 10.17 -12.25 -9.53
C PRO A 60 11.16 -11.66 -8.53
N GLY A 61 11.94 -12.53 -7.91
CA GLY A 61 13.04 -12.16 -7.03
C GLY A 61 12.64 -11.88 -5.58
N MET A 62 11.48 -11.29 -5.35
CA MET A 62 11.04 -11.01 -3.97
C MET A 62 9.53 -10.83 -3.93
N ARG A 63 8.85 -11.61 -3.07
CA ARG A 63 7.41 -11.48 -2.91
C ARG A 63 7.05 -10.16 -2.25
N GLY A 64 5.83 -9.68 -2.53
CA GLY A 64 5.35 -8.42 -2.01
C GLY A 64 5.32 -8.33 -0.49
N ASP A 65 5.04 -9.43 0.21
CA ASP A 65 5.05 -9.44 1.68
C ASP A 65 6.45 -9.11 2.24
N VAL A 66 7.50 -9.58 1.57
CA VAL A 66 8.89 -9.30 1.98
C VAL A 66 9.26 -7.87 1.65
N VAL A 67 8.84 -7.38 0.47
CA VAL A 67 9.06 -5.99 0.08
C VAL A 67 8.37 -5.04 1.08
N ALA A 68 7.13 -5.36 1.47
CA ALA A 68 6.38 -4.58 2.45
C ALA A 68 7.11 -4.51 3.79
N ALA A 69 7.68 -5.62 4.25
CA ALA A 69 8.44 -5.65 5.49
C ALA A 69 9.66 -4.72 5.41
N LYS A 70 10.36 -4.72 4.28
CA LYS A 70 11.49 -3.82 4.07
C LYS A 70 11.05 -2.37 4.07
N MET A 71 9.93 -2.06 3.42
CA MET A 71 9.39 -0.71 3.39
C MET A 71 9.01 -0.23 4.79
N LYS A 72 8.36 -1.08 5.58
CA LYS A 72 7.99 -0.72 6.95
C LYS A 72 9.21 -0.48 7.85
N SER A 73 10.33 -1.14 7.57
CA SER A 73 11.58 -0.87 8.30
C SER A 73 12.19 0.48 7.92
N ILE A 74 11.91 0.97 6.70
CA ILE A 74 12.40 2.27 6.23
C ILE A 74 11.49 3.39 6.72
N ASN A 75 10.18 3.24 6.55
CA ASN A 75 9.18 4.22 7.00
C ASN A 75 7.86 3.52 7.31
N SER A 76 7.62 3.24 8.58
CA SER A 76 6.45 2.49 9.03
C SER A 76 5.14 3.27 8.88
N ARG A 77 5.19 4.57 8.62
CA ARG A 77 4.00 5.42 8.53
C ARG A 77 3.30 5.34 7.18
N VAL A 78 4.02 4.92 6.14
CA VAL A 78 3.43 4.85 4.80
C VAL A 78 2.56 3.60 4.70
N PRO A 79 1.25 3.74 4.44
CA PRO A 79 0.38 2.59 4.30
C PRO A 79 0.68 1.81 3.04
N ILE A 80 0.54 0.49 3.13
CA ILE A 80 0.82 -0.43 2.03
C ILE A 80 -0.43 -1.28 1.76
N MET A 81 -0.90 -1.24 0.53
CA MET A 81 -1.96 -2.09 0.03
C MET A 81 -1.34 -3.19 -0.82
N LEU A 82 -1.56 -4.43 -0.42
CA LEU A 82 -1.05 -5.59 -1.14
C LEU A 82 -2.12 -6.11 -2.09
N LEU A 83 -1.76 -6.36 -3.34
CA LEU A 83 -2.65 -6.92 -4.35
C LEU A 83 -2.23 -8.32 -4.72
N SER A 84 -3.19 -9.23 -4.90
CA SER A 84 -2.91 -10.59 -5.37
C SER A 84 -3.97 -11.03 -6.36
N ALA A 85 -3.54 -11.76 -7.39
CA ALA A 85 -4.45 -12.41 -8.34
C ALA A 85 -5.10 -13.64 -7.73
N TYR A 86 -4.55 -14.17 -6.66
CA TYR A 86 -5.03 -15.38 -6.01
C TYR A 86 -5.85 -15.03 -4.77
N GLY A 87 -6.51 -16.03 -4.20
CA GLY A 87 -7.41 -15.86 -3.07
C GLY A 87 -6.72 -15.38 -1.79
N PRO A 88 -7.41 -15.44 -0.65
CA PRO A 88 -6.89 -14.87 0.59
C PRO A 88 -5.51 -15.43 0.95
N LEU A 89 -4.63 -14.54 1.40
CA LEU A 89 -3.30 -14.91 1.87
C LEU A 89 -3.36 -15.23 3.36
N PRO A 90 -2.50 -16.15 3.85
CA PRO A 90 -2.44 -16.43 5.28
C PRO A 90 -1.97 -15.20 6.06
N ALA A 91 -2.39 -15.13 7.33
CA ALA A 91 -2.11 -13.96 8.17
C ALA A 91 -0.62 -13.62 8.28
N ASN A 92 0.26 -14.63 8.23
CA ASN A 92 1.70 -14.38 8.31
C ASN A 92 2.25 -13.62 7.11
N LYS A 93 1.52 -13.59 5.98
CA LYS A 93 1.90 -12.82 4.80
C LYS A 93 1.39 -11.39 4.83
N LEU A 94 0.55 -11.05 5.81
CA LEU A 94 -0.11 -9.75 5.89
C LEU A 94 0.41 -8.88 7.04
N LYS A 95 1.45 -9.32 7.74
CA LYS A 95 1.96 -8.64 8.93
C LYS A 95 2.45 -7.21 8.66
N SER A 96 3.03 -6.98 7.50
CA SER A 96 3.64 -5.69 7.16
C SER A 96 2.80 -4.87 6.19
N VAL A 97 1.53 -5.26 5.96
CA VAL A 97 0.65 -4.52 5.08
C VAL A 97 -0.53 -3.98 5.86
N ASP A 98 -1.09 -2.89 5.36
CA ASP A 98 -2.23 -2.24 6.01
C ASP A 98 -3.55 -2.75 5.48
N THR A 99 -3.56 -3.23 4.25
CA THR A 99 -4.74 -3.83 3.65
C THR A 99 -4.35 -4.77 2.52
N PHE A 100 -5.26 -5.65 2.17
CA PHE A 100 -5.12 -6.61 1.09
C PHE A 100 -6.34 -6.55 0.19
N LEU A 101 -6.12 -6.56 -1.13
CA LEU A 101 -7.19 -6.67 -2.11
C LEU A 101 -6.85 -7.71 -3.16
N SER A 102 -7.89 -8.41 -3.64
CA SER A 102 -7.77 -9.24 -4.83
C SER A 102 -7.69 -8.35 -6.07
N LYS A 103 -6.85 -8.73 -7.04
CA LYS A 103 -6.77 -8.04 -8.34
C LYS A 103 -8.07 -8.14 -9.13
N SER A 104 -8.98 -9.06 -8.76
CA SER A 104 -10.28 -9.21 -9.40
C SER A 104 -11.30 -8.17 -8.95
N GLN A 105 -11.01 -7.41 -7.90
CA GLN A 105 -11.92 -6.37 -7.44
C GLN A 105 -12.00 -5.23 -8.46
N PRO A 106 -13.18 -4.62 -8.64
CA PRO A 106 -13.30 -3.50 -9.55
C PRO A 106 -12.49 -2.29 -9.10
N PRO A 107 -12.08 -1.42 -10.03
CA PRO A 107 -11.22 -0.26 -9.71
C PRO A 107 -11.77 0.65 -8.63
N ASN A 108 -13.09 0.79 -8.51
CA ASN A 108 -13.68 1.66 -7.50
C ASN A 108 -13.42 1.15 -6.07
N ILE A 109 -13.25 -0.16 -5.89
CA ILE A 109 -12.90 -0.73 -4.57
C ILE A 109 -11.45 -0.39 -4.22
N LEU A 110 -10.55 -0.50 -5.18
CA LEU A 110 -9.16 -0.07 -4.97
C LEU A 110 -9.11 1.40 -4.58
N LEU A 111 -9.85 2.24 -5.29
CA LEU A 111 -9.87 3.68 -5.04
C LEU A 111 -10.42 4.02 -3.66
N SER A 112 -11.55 3.42 -3.26
CA SER A 112 -12.15 3.70 -1.95
C SER A 112 -11.26 3.20 -0.82
N THR A 113 -10.62 2.06 -1.00
CA THR A 113 -9.70 1.51 0.00
C THR A 113 -8.47 2.41 0.15
N LEU A 114 -7.93 2.88 -0.97
CA LEU A 114 -6.79 3.80 -0.97
C LEU A 114 -7.12 5.11 -0.27
N LYS A 115 -8.30 5.67 -0.54
CA LYS A 115 -8.75 6.89 0.13
C LYS A 115 -8.82 6.70 1.64
N GLY A 116 -9.34 5.55 2.09
CA GLY A 116 -9.40 5.23 3.51
C GLY A 116 -8.03 5.16 4.17
N LEU A 117 -7.06 4.57 3.49
CA LEU A 117 -5.69 4.49 3.99
C LEU A 117 -5.05 5.88 4.08
N LEU A 118 -5.26 6.72 3.07
CA LEU A 118 -4.69 8.07 3.05
C LEU A 118 -5.31 8.95 4.13
N GLU A 119 -6.60 8.82 4.38
CA GLU A 119 -7.28 9.55 5.44
C GLU A 119 -6.71 9.19 6.81
N GLY A 120 -6.33 7.93 7.02
CA GLY A 120 -5.70 7.50 8.24
C GLY A 120 -4.40 8.21 8.55
N GLN A 121 -3.66 8.66 7.53
CA GLN A 121 -2.40 9.39 7.72
C GLN A 121 -2.61 10.79 8.27
N HIS A 122 -3.79 11.37 8.08
CA HIS A 122 -4.09 12.72 8.52
C HIS A 122 -4.66 12.77 9.94
N LYS A 123 -4.85 11.61 10.58
CA LYS A 123 -5.29 11.55 11.97
C LYS A 123 -4.16 12.05 12.87
N PRO A 124 -4.48 12.79 13.95
CA PRO A 124 -3.48 13.17 14.94
C PRO A 124 -2.76 11.93 15.49
N PHE A 125 -1.49 12.10 15.85
CA PHE A 125 -0.67 11.00 16.39
C PHE A 125 -1.38 10.29 17.53
N PHE A 126 -1.98 11.05 18.44
CA PHE A 126 -2.68 10.46 19.59
C PHE A 126 -3.83 9.53 19.15
N SER A 127 -4.64 9.95 18.17
CA SER A 127 -5.74 9.13 17.68
C SER A 127 -5.23 7.84 17.04
N ARG A 128 -4.13 7.92 16.28
CA ARG A 128 -3.54 6.75 15.65
C ARG A 128 -2.97 5.78 16.69
N TRP A 129 -2.32 6.33 17.72
CA TRP A 129 -1.81 5.53 18.81
C TRP A 129 -2.95 4.83 19.57
N LEU A 130 -4.03 5.54 19.83
CA LEU A 130 -5.18 5.01 20.54
C LEU A 130 -5.86 3.88 19.74
N ASP A 131 -6.00 4.05 18.43
CA ASP A 131 -6.56 3.02 17.56
C ASP A 131 -5.69 1.77 17.59
N HIS A 132 -4.39 1.93 17.55
CA HIS A 132 -3.44 0.83 17.62
C HIS A 132 -3.54 0.10 18.95
N TRP A 133 -3.62 0.84 20.05
CA TRP A 133 -3.75 0.29 21.39
C TRP A 133 -5.05 -0.50 21.55
N LYS A 134 -6.16 0.04 21.07
CA LYS A 134 -7.46 -0.64 21.11
C LYS A 134 -7.43 -1.95 20.32
N SER A 135 -6.85 -1.92 19.16
CA SER A 135 -6.72 -3.10 18.32
C SER A 135 -5.94 -4.21 19.00
N ARG A 136 -4.85 -3.86 19.69
CA ARG A 136 -4.03 -4.84 20.40
C ARG A 136 -4.76 -5.41 21.61
N ASN A 137 -5.48 -4.57 22.34
CA ASN A 137 -6.14 -5.00 23.58
C ASN A 137 -7.42 -5.80 23.34
N GLN A 138 -8.06 -5.62 22.21
CA GLN A 138 -9.23 -6.44 21.85
C GLN A 138 -8.88 -7.92 21.66
N GLY A 139 -7.64 -8.22 21.34
CA GLY A 139 -7.17 -9.60 21.23
C GLY A 139 -6.84 -10.28 22.54
N VAL A 140 -6.87 -9.55 23.67
CA VAL A 140 -6.43 -10.04 24.98
C VAL A 140 -7.61 -10.27 25.93
N THR A 141 -8.81 -9.83 25.60
CA THR A 141 -9.98 -9.89 26.46
C THR A 141 -10.80 -11.16 26.26
N HIS A 142 -10.17 -12.29 26.25
CA HIS A 142 -10.89 -13.57 26.12
C HIS A 142 -10.71 -14.45 27.32
#